data_e3ef18d80a891992f1bcbae5c8c099fe
#
_entry.id   e3ef18d80a891992f1bcbae5c8c099fe
#
_cell.length_a   1.000
_cell.length_b   1.000
_cell.length_c   1.000
_cell.angle_alpha   90.00
_cell.angle_beta   90.00
_cell.angle_gamma   90.00
#
_symmetry.space_group_name_H-M   'P 1'
#
loop_
_entity.id
_entity.type
_entity.pdbx_description
1 polymer ?
#
loop_
_entity_poly.entity_id
_entity_poly.type
_entity_poly.pdbx_seq_one_letter_code
_entity_poly.pdbx_strand_id
1 'polypeptide(L)'
;MPDPAVQGIPARRRVRGRFHDPAGVMFKRISDWFETTERRLRRSFGDDISTPELRRQAKWHFNLFDHAFLRVPWTNFDKVADDVYRSNHPGPRRLLRYKEMGIRAILNLRGADGYSPWLFEQEACEELGLELRVAKIYARKAAKRHEIVRLIDTMRAMPKPFVMHCKSGADRAGFAAVLYKAIIEGVPLEEARKHLAVKYIHFDWTDTGIVDHIIDMYELRNAASPIDMETWFRTEYDHRVAGKSFRAKQAGKDWKASMALPAPAKPATAD
;
A
#
# COMPACT_ATOMS: atom_id res chain seq x y z
N MET A 1 68.04 13.32 -29.80
CA MET A 1 67.02 12.74 -30.70
C MET A 1 65.82 12.34 -29.82
N PRO A 2 64.70 13.01 -29.94
CA PRO A 2 63.49 12.62 -29.26
C PRO A 2 62.66 11.69 -30.13
N ASP A 3 62.01 10.69 -29.49
CA ASP A 3 61.20 9.62 -30.01
C ASP A 3 59.79 10.13 -30.48
N PRO A 4 59.23 9.60 -31.57
CA PRO A 4 58.02 10.14 -32.15
C PRO A 4 56.74 9.62 -31.51
N ALA A 5 55.87 10.53 -31.27
CA ALA A 5 54.38 10.52 -31.21
C ALA A 5 53.64 9.16 -31.14
N VAL A 6 53.02 8.93 -30.01
CA VAL A 6 51.84 8.05 -29.88
C VAL A 6 50.59 8.80 -30.30
N GLN A 7 50.09 8.55 -31.50
CA GLN A 7 48.83 9.10 -31.99
C GLN A 7 47.66 8.46 -31.24
N GLY A 8 46.85 9.28 -30.54
CA GLY A 8 45.66 8.87 -29.87
C GLY A 8 44.54 8.42 -30.80
N ILE A 9 44.01 7.22 -30.51
CA ILE A 9 42.85 6.64 -31.20
C ILE A 9 41.59 7.41 -30.74
N PRO A 10 40.77 7.95 -31.66
CA PRO A 10 39.57 8.66 -31.27
C PRO A 10 38.54 7.72 -30.66
N ALA A 11 38.04 8.06 -29.51
CA ALA A 11 36.97 7.35 -28.80
C ALA A 11 35.73 7.22 -29.70
N ARG A 12 35.35 6.01 -30.06
CA ARG A 12 34.11 5.70 -30.77
C ARG A 12 32.93 6.11 -29.92
N ARG A 13 32.25 7.18 -30.32
CA ARG A 13 30.96 7.63 -29.80
C ARG A 13 29.93 6.50 -29.99
N ARG A 14 29.60 5.75 -28.93
CA ARG A 14 28.46 4.81 -28.95
C ARG A 14 27.18 5.62 -29.12
N VAL A 15 26.67 5.65 -30.32
CA VAL A 15 25.30 6.05 -30.61
C VAL A 15 24.39 4.97 -29.98
N ARG A 16 23.81 5.23 -28.81
CA ARG A 16 22.71 4.44 -28.28
C ARG A 16 21.49 4.67 -29.16
N GLY A 17 21.35 3.89 -30.21
CA GLY A 17 20.09 3.76 -30.92
C GLY A 17 19.03 3.33 -29.92
N ARG A 18 17.95 4.11 -29.82
CA ARG A 18 16.70 3.68 -29.18
C ARG A 18 16.15 2.55 -30.03
N PHE A 19 16.46 1.31 -29.63
CA PHE A 19 15.70 0.18 -30.14
C PHE A 19 14.28 0.33 -29.61
N HIS A 20 13.33 0.71 -30.48
CA HIS A 20 11.93 0.49 -30.24
C HIS A 20 11.76 -1.01 -30.11
N ASP A 21 11.48 -1.49 -28.90
CA ASP A 21 11.09 -2.87 -28.67
C ASP A 21 9.59 -3.01 -28.96
N PRO A 22 9.20 -3.46 -30.17
CA PRO A 22 7.80 -3.61 -30.54
C PRO A 22 7.10 -4.71 -29.74
N ALA A 23 7.87 -5.69 -29.23
CA ALA A 23 7.34 -6.76 -28.40
C ALA A 23 6.94 -6.24 -27.00
N GLY A 24 7.79 -5.41 -26.38
CA GLY A 24 7.49 -4.80 -25.09
C GLY A 24 6.28 -3.85 -25.14
N VAL A 25 6.13 -3.10 -26.25
CA VAL A 25 4.96 -2.24 -26.49
C VAL A 25 3.70 -3.07 -26.68
N MET A 26 3.77 -4.18 -27.42
CA MET A 26 2.65 -5.08 -27.66
C MET A 26 2.22 -5.80 -26.36
N PHE A 27 3.16 -6.31 -25.57
CA PHE A 27 2.89 -6.91 -24.25
C PHE A 27 2.20 -5.91 -23.30
N LYS A 28 2.69 -4.68 -23.27
CA LYS A 28 2.06 -3.61 -22.45
C LYS A 28 0.64 -3.31 -22.91
N ARG A 29 0.38 -3.19 -24.21
CA ARG A 29 -0.97 -2.96 -24.75
C ARG A 29 -1.91 -4.12 -24.46
N ILE A 30 -1.44 -5.36 -24.54
CA ILE A 30 -2.23 -6.56 -24.19
C ILE A 30 -2.52 -6.57 -22.68
N SER A 31 -1.53 -6.29 -21.85
CA SER A 31 -1.69 -6.16 -20.39
C SER A 31 -2.69 -5.04 -20.02
N ASP A 32 -2.56 -3.86 -20.64
CA ASP A 32 -3.46 -2.73 -20.42
C ASP A 32 -4.90 -3.03 -20.90
N TRP A 33 -5.04 -3.78 -22.01
CA TRP A 33 -6.33 -4.23 -22.51
C TRP A 33 -6.98 -5.24 -21.56
N PHE A 34 -6.21 -6.25 -21.07
CA PHE A 34 -6.68 -7.19 -20.07
C PHE A 34 -7.10 -6.49 -18.78
N GLU A 35 -6.27 -5.57 -18.26
CA GLU A 35 -6.62 -4.79 -17.06
C GLU A 35 -7.87 -3.93 -17.29
N THR A 36 -8.02 -3.33 -18.46
CA THR A 36 -9.18 -2.48 -18.77
C THR A 36 -10.45 -3.31 -18.94
N THR A 37 -10.34 -4.46 -19.59
CA THR A 37 -11.46 -5.40 -19.80
C THR A 37 -11.86 -6.04 -18.46
N GLU A 38 -10.88 -6.45 -17.63
CA GLU A 38 -11.12 -6.95 -16.28
C GLU A 38 -11.81 -5.88 -15.41
N ARG A 39 -11.38 -4.62 -15.49
CA ARG A 39 -12.02 -3.51 -14.76
C ARG A 39 -13.46 -3.25 -15.25
N ARG A 40 -13.73 -3.35 -16.54
CA ARG A 40 -15.10 -3.24 -17.10
C ARG A 40 -15.98 -4.39 -16.63
N LEU A 41 -15.52 -5.62 -16.75
CA LEU A 41 -16.24 -6.81 -16.30
C LEU A 41 -16.46 -6.79 -14.79
N ARG A 42 -15.47 -6.33 -14.00
CA ARG A 42 -15.57 -6.18 -12.57
C ARG A 42 -16.61 -5.13 -12.14
N ARG A 43 -16.98 -4.20 -13.03
CA ARG A 43 -17.97 -3.13 -12.78
C ARG A 43 -19.32 -3.38 -13.46
N SER A 44 -19.48 -4.46 -14.20
CA SER A 44 -20.70 -4.73 -14.96
C SER A 44 -21.73 -5.57 -14.20
N PHE A 45 -21.34 -6.21 -13.09
CA PHE A 45 -22.22 -6.99 -12.25
C PHE A 45 -21.61 -7.21 -10.85
N GLY A 46 -22.41 -7.72 -9.91
CA GLY A 46 -21.95 -7.97 -8.52
C GLY A 46 -22.06 -6.74 -7.62
N ASP A 47 -22.87 -5.78 -7.99
CA ASP A 47 -23.24 -4.56 -7.26
C ASP A 47 -24.59 -4.67 -6.55
N ASP A 48 -25.25 -5.84 -6.66
CA ASP A 48 -26.51 -6.13 -5.98
C ASP A 48 -26.51 -7.58 -5.45
N ILE A 49 -27.02 -7.77 -4.26
CA ILE A 49 -27.16 -9.07 -3.58
C ILE A 49 -28.58 -9.29 -3.04
N SER A 50 -29.55 -8.48 -3.47
CA SER A 50 -30.91 -8.46 -2.91
C SER A 50 -31.74 -9.68 -3.28
N THR A 51 -31.51 -10.31 -4.46
CA THR A 51 -32.21 -11.53 -4.87
C THR A 51 -31.28 -12.75 -4.89
N PRO A 52 -31.81 -13.99 -4.81
CA PRO A 52 -31.00 -15.21 -4.89
C PRO A 52 -30.16 -15.29 -6.18
N GLU A 53 -30.69 -14.84 -7.32
CA GLU A 53 -30.02 -14.80 -8.62
C GLU A 53 -28.86 -13.80 -8.62
N LEU A 54 -29.11 -12.57 -8.19
CA LEU A 54 -28.10 -11.51 -8.09
C LEU A 54 -27.01 -11.89 -7.08
N ARG A 55 -27.40 -12.47 -5.95
CA ARG A 55 -26.47 -13.00 -4.96
C ARG A 55 -25.57 -14.11 -5.52
N ARG A 56 -26.10 -15.01 -6.36
CA ARG A 56 -25.31 -16.03 -7.05
C ARG A 56 -24.32 -15.39 -8.04
N GLN A 57 -24.74 -14.41 -8.81
CA GLN A 57 -23.87 -13.66 -9.70
C GLN A 57 -22.78 -12.91 -8.91
N ALA A 58 -23.13 -12.25 -7.82
CA ALA A 58 -22.21 -11.57 -6.95
C ALA A 58 -21.19 -12.53 -6.31
N LYS A 59 -21.58 -13.76 -5.94
CA LYS A 59 -20.64 -14.80 -5.46
C LYS A 59 -19.66 -15.22 -6.55
N TRP A 60 -20.12 -15.36 -7.82
CA TRP A 60 -19.22 -15.61 -8.95
C TRP A 60 -18.25 -14.42 -9.15
N HIS A 61 -18.75 -13.20 -9.11
CA HIS A 61 -17.93 -12.00 -9.20
C HIS A 61 -16.87 -11.97 -8.09
N PHE A 62 -17.25 -12.21 -6.84
CA PHE A 62 -16.37 -12.25 -5.69
C PHE A 62 -15.26 -13.30 -5.83
N ASN A 63 -15.62 -14.50 -6.29
CA ASN A 63 -14.65 -15.58 -6.42
C ASN A 63 -13.71 -15.41 -7.61
N LEU A 64 -14.21 -15.06 -8.80
CA LEU A 64 -13.42 -14.98 -10.03
C LEU A 64 -12.67 -13.66 -10.15
N PHE A 65 -13.37 -12.52 -10.05
CA PHE A 65 -12.77 -11.21 -10.32
C PHE A 65 -12.05 -10.60 -9.11
N ASP A 66 -12.48 -10.93 -7.90
CA ASP A 66 -11.74 -10.53 -6.71
C ASP A 66 -10.73 -11.60 -6.25
N HIS A 67 -10.65 -12.75 -6.95
CA HIS A 67 -9.77 -13.88 -6.65
C HIS A 67 -9.91 -14.39 -5.21
N ALA A 68 -11.14 -14.43 -4.68
CA ALA A 68 -11.40 -14.76 -3.29
C ALA A 68 -10.93 -16.19 -2.94
N PHE A 69 -10.97 -17.12 -3.90
CA PHE A 69 -10.52 -18.49 -3.71
C PHE A 69 -9.03 -18.61 -3.37
N LEU A 70 -8.16 -17.72 -3.91
CA LEU A 70 -6.73 -17.68 -3.59
C LEU A 70 -6.46 -17.20 -2.17
N ARG A 71 -7.39 -16.49 -1.56
CA ARG A 71 -7.27 -15.97 -0.20
C ARG A 71 -7.66 -16.96 0.90
N VAL A 72 -8.18 -18.14 0.52
CA VAL A 72 -8.55 -19.18 1.48
C VAL A 72 -7.30 -19.84 2.10
N PRO A 73 -6.32 -20.34 1.32
CA PRO A 73 -5.09 -20.91 1.87
C PRO A 73 -4.13 -19.85 2.40
N TRP A 74 -4.20 -18.64 1.91
CA TRP A 74 -3.29 -17.56 2.30
C TRP A 74 -4.05 -16.37 2.88
N THR A 75 -4.07 -16.26 4.19
CA THR A 75 -4.88 -15.25 4.88
C THR A 75 -4.13 -13.96 5.16
N ASN A 76 -2.79 -13.98 5.17
CA ASN A 76 -1.95 -12.91 5.70
C ASN A 76 -2.41 -12.42 7.08
N PHE A 77 -3.04 -13.33 7.85
CA PHE A 77 -3.48 -13.03 9.20
C PHE A 77 -2.28 -13.08 10.14
N ASP A 78 -2.02 -11.97 10.79
CA ASP A 78 -0.91 -11.85 11.73
C ASP A 78 -1.24 -10.82 12.81
N LYS A 79 -0.61 -10.96 13.98
CA LYS A 79 -0.73 -10.01 15.09
C LYS A 79 0.12 -8.76 14.78
N VAL A 80 -0.44 -7.59 14.95
CA VAL A 80 0.25 -6.30 14.81
C VAL A 80 0.64 -5.76 16.18
N ALA A 81 -0.30 -5.79 17.12
CA ALA A 81 -0.14 -5.36 18.52
C ALA A 81 -1.14 -6.14 19.37
N ASP A 82 -1.18 -5.89 20.67
CA ASP A 82 -2.19 -6.48 21.52
C ASP A 82 -3.58 -6.06 21.07
N ASP A 83 -4.41 -7.10 20.79
CA ASP A 83 -5.77 -6.92 20.28
C ASP A 83 -5.87 -6.22 18.92
N VAL A 84 -4.79 -6.21 18.12
CA VAL A 84 -4.77 -5.65 16.77
C VAL A 84 -4.15 -6.63 15.80
N TYR A 85 -4.89 -6.95 14.74
CA TYR A 85 -4.51 -7.92 13.74
C TYR A 85 -4.59 -7.32 12.33
N ARG A 86 -3.85 -7.95 11.41
CA ARG A 86 -3.93 -7.67 9.97
C ARG A 86 -4.36 -8.92 9.21
N SER A 87 -4.97 -8.74 8.03
CA SER A 87 -5.28 -9.86 7.15
C SER A 87 -5.45 -9.43 5.68
N ASN A 88 -5.63 -10.41 4.80
CA ASN A 88 -6.26 -10.16 3.51
C ASN A 88 -7.79 -10.01 3.70
N HIS A 89 -8.51 -9.65 2.61
CA HIS A 89 -9.96 -9.46 2.67
C HIS A 89 -10.67 -10.73 3.17
N PRO A 90 -11.36 -10.69 4.31
CA PRO A 90 -12.06 -11.84 4.86
C PRO A 90 -13.37 -12.09 4.12
N GLY A 91 -13.70 -13.35 3.83
CA GLY A 91 -15.06 -13.71 3.43
C GLY A 91 -15.96 -13.96 4.67
N PRO A 92 -17.29 -14.14 4.49
CA PRO A 92 -18.24 -14.28 5.59
C PRO A 92 -17.88 -15.38 6.61
N ARG A 93 -17.43 -16.55 6.15
CA ARG A 93 -16.98 -17.64 7.05
C ARG A 93 -15.79 -17.25 7.93
N ARG A 94 -14.91 -16.39 7.41
CA ARG A 94 -13.75 -15.94 8.19
C ARG A 94 -14.12 -14.81 9.14
N LEU A 95 -15.07 -13.95 8.79
CA LEU A 95 -15.64 -12.98 9.71
C LEU A 95 -16.31 -13.66 10.90
N LEU A 96 -17.04 -14.78 10.68
CA LEU A 96 -17.59 -15.60 11.76
C LEU A 96 -16.46 -16.10 12.69
N ARG A 97 -15.38 -16.66 12.14
CA ARG A 97 -14.22 -17.10 12.95
C ARG A 97 -13.60 -15.95 13.74
N TYR A 98 -13.51 -14.75 13.14
CA TYR A 98 -13.02 -13.57 13.86
C TYR A 98 -13.93 -13.21 15.03
N LYS A 99 -15.23 -13.28 14.84
CA LYS A 99 -16.21 -13.09 15.95
C LYS A 99 -16.01 -14.12 17.07
N GLU A 100 -15.82 -15.39 16.71
CA GLU A 100 -15.53 -16.47 17.66
C GLU A 100 -14.19 -16.26 18.41
N MET A 101 -13.21 -15.64 17.79
CA MET A 101 -11.95 -15.21 18.40
C MET A 101 -12.07 -13.97 19.30
N GLY A 102 -13.27 -13.41 19.44
CA GLY A 102 -13.50 -12.20 20.24
C GLY A 102 -13.24 -10.89 19.51
N ILE A 103 -12.97 -10.90 18.19
CA ILE A 103 -12.83 -9.67 17.40
C ILE A 103 -14.14 -8.89 17.44
N ARG A 104 -14.05 -7.59 17.66
CA ARG A 104 -15.19 -6.66 17.79
C ARG A 104 -15.38 -5.78 16.58
N ALA A 105 -14.30 -5.50 15.85
CA ALA A 105 -14.35 -4.56 14.73
C ALA A 105 -13.45 -4.95 13.56
N ILE A 106 -13.83 -4.49 12.38
CA ILE A 106 -13.11 -4.67 11.11
C ILE A 106 -12.79 -3.30 10.52
N LEU A 107 -11.54 -3.09 10.13
CA LEU A 107 -11.08 -1.89 9.43
C LEU A 107 -10.78 -2.22 7.96
N ASN A 108 -11.66 -1.79 7.07
CA ASN A 108 -11.52 -1.98 5.63
C ASN A 108 -10.69 -0.84 5.00
N LEU A 109 -9.51 -1.20 4.45
CA LEU A 109 -8.60 -0.27 3.77
C LEU A 109 -8.85 -0.19 2.25
N ARG A 110 -9.85 -0.92 1.73
CA ARG A 110 -10.19 -0.92 0.29
C ARG A 110 -11.15 0.19 -0.08
N GLY A 111 -12.06 0.50 0.80
CA GLY A 111 -13.17 1.45 0.60
C GLY A 111 -14.50 0.73 0.39
N ALA A 112 -15.59 1.47 0.58
CA ALA A 112 -16.96 1.07 0.30
C ALA A 112 -17.25 1.36 -1.18
N ASP A 113 -16.99 0.40 -2.06
CA ASP A 113 -17.10 0.60 -3.52
C ASP A 113 -18.43 0.09 -4.11
N GLY A 114 -19.32 -0.48 -3.28
CA GLY A 114 -20.63 -0.96 -3.68
C GLY A 114 -20.63 -2.30 -4.43
N TYR A 115 -19.47 -2.96 -4.60
CA TYR A 115 -19.39 -4.25 -5.27
C TYR A 115 -19.36 -5.43 -4.29
N SER A 116 -19.52 -6.63 -4.82
CA SER A 116 -19.67 -7.86 -4.06
C SER A 116 -18.69 -8.04 -2.88
N PRO A 117 -17.40 -7.68 -2.94
CA PRO A 117 -16.54 -7.79 -1.78
C PRO A 117 -16.99 -6.93 -0.60
N TRP A 118 -17.41 -5.70 -0.89
CA TRP A 118 -17.95 -4.77 0.11
C TRP A 118 -19.32 -5.23 0.63
N LEU A 119 -20.24 -5.57 -0.30
CA LEU A 119 -21.61 -5.93 0.06
C LEU A 119 -21.65 -7.18 0.97
N PHE A 120 -20.90 -8.23 0.66
CA PHE A 120 -20.83 -9.43 1.50
C PHE A 120 -20.11 -9.18 2.83
N GLU A 121 -19.14 -8.27 2.88
CA GLU A 121 -18.48 -7.90 4.12
C GLU A 121 -19.40 -7.08 5.02
N GLN A 122 -20.09 -6.10 4.46
CA GLN A 122 -21.05 -5.27 5.18
C GLN A 122 -22.15 -6.13 5.78
N GLU A 123 -22.83 -6.95 4.96
CA GLU A 123 -23.88 -7.86 5.40
C GLU A 123 -23.40 -8.78 6.53
N ALA A 124 -22.26 -9.44 6.35
CA ALA A 124 -21.74 -10.36 7.36
C ALA A 124 -21.32 -9.63 8.66
N CYS A 125 -20.79 -8.42 8.58
CA CYS A 125 -20.48 -7.63 9.77
C CYS A 125 -21.75 -7.23 10.52
N GLU A 126 -22.81 -6.81 9.82
CA GLU A 126 -24.11 -6.49 10.40
C GLU A 126 -24.73 -7.72 11.09
N GLU A 127 -24.78 -8.87 10.41
CA GLU A 127 -25.31 -10.14 10.95
C GLU A 127 -24.56 -10.60 12.20
N LEU A 128 -23.23 -10.42 12.23
CA LEU A 128 -22.37 -10.85 13.33
C LEU A 128 -22.23 -9.81 14.45
N GLY A 129 -22.77 -8.61 14.28
CA GLY A 129 -22.59 -7.51 15.22
C GLY A 129 -21.11 -7.09 15.34
N LEU A 130 -20.38 -7.08 14.21
CA LEU A 130 -19.02 -6.55 14.09
C LEU A 130 -19.07 -5.10 13.63
N GLU A 131 -18.38 -4.20 14.32
CA GLU A 131 -18.27 -2.82 13.87
C GLU A 131 -17.40 -2.75 12.61
N LEU A 132 -17.94 -2.27 11.49
CA LEU A 132 -17.22 -2.11 10.23
C LEU A 132 -16.88 -0.63 10.00
N ARG A 133 -15.59 -0.30 9.98
CA ARG A 133 -15.10 1.04 9.61
C ARG A 133 -14.29 1.01 8.32
N VAL A 134 -14.28 2.14 7.62
CA VAL A 134 -13.60 2.30 6.34
C VAL A 134 -12.59 3.45 6.41
N ALA A 135 -11.32 3.15 6.13
CA ALA A 135 -10.27 4.14 5.92
C ALA A 135 -9.51 3.82 4.63
N LYS A 136 -10.09 4.23 3.50
CA LYS A 136 -9.56 3.92 2.16
C LYS A 136 -8.19 4.56 1.95
N ILE A 137 -7.22 3.73 1.54
CA ILE A 137 -5.92 4.14 1.01
C ILE A 137 -5.60 3.37 -0.27
N TYR A 138 -4.59 3.83 -1.01
CA TYR A 138 -4.18 3.22 -2.28
C TYR A 138 -2.91 2.39 -2.12
N ALA A 139 -2.81 1.29 -2.89
CA ALA A 139 -1.63 0.42 -2.86
C ALA A 139 -0.52 0.88 -3.82
N ARG A 140 -0.88 1.50 -4.95
CA ARG A 140 0.02 1.84 -6.06
C ARG A 140 0.10 3.35 -6.34
N LYS A 141 -0.36 4.16 -5.40
CA LYS A 141 -0.32 5.62 -5.45
C LYS A 141 -0.08 6.16 -4.05
N ALA A 142 0.67 7.24 -3.95
CA ALA A 142 0.82 7.95 -2.70
C ALA A 142 -0.56 8.37 -2.17
N ALA A 143 -0.91 7.90 -0.98
CA ALA A 143 -2.14 8.30 -0.30
C ALA A 143 -2.08 9.80 0.04
N LYS A 144 -3.20 10.50 -0.04
CA LYS A 144 -3.25 11.92 0.30
C LYS A 144 -3.06 12.12 1.81
N ARG A 145 -2.56 13.28 2.20
CA ARG A 145 -2.36 13.64 3.63
C ARG A 145 -3.60 13.33 4.46
N HIS A 146 -4.75 13.82 4.07
CA HIS A 146 -6.00 13.62 4.82
C HIS A 146 -6.46 12.15 4.86
N GLU A 147 -6.08 11.32 3.89
CA GLU A 147 -6.38 9.88 3.89
C GLU A 147 -5.53 9.15 4.94
N ILE A 148 -4.24 9.50 5.05
CA ILE A 148 -3.34 8.94 6.07
C ILE A 148 -3.74 9.41 7.46
N VAL A 149 -4.02 10.70 7.64
CA VAL A 149 -4.47 11.25 8.92
C VAL A 149 -5.78 10.57 9.36
N ARG A 150 -6.76 10.44 8.46
CA ARG A 150 -8.00 9.71 8.74
C ARG A 150 -7.73 8.26 9.15
N LEU A 151 -6.80 7.58 8.47
CA LEU A 151 -6.43 6.21 8.82
C LEU A 151 -5.89 6.13 10.25
N ILE A 152 -4.97 7.00 10.62
CA ILE A 152 -4.39 7.07 11.98
C ILE A 152 -5.49 7.32 13.01
N ASP A 153 -6.33 8.33 12.79
CA ASP A 153 -7.41 8.68 13.70
C ASP A 153 -8.44 7.55 13.82
N THR A 154 -8.77 6.89 12.69
CA THR A 154 -9.69 5.74 12.69
C THR A 154 -9.09 4.58 13.49
N MET A 155 -7.82 4.22 13.27
CA MET A 155 -7.17 3.13 14.01
C MET A 155 -7.12 3.39 15.50
N ARG A 156 -6.88 4.63 15.92
CA ARG A 156 -6.87 5.03 17.33
C ARG A 156 -8.24 4.91 17.99
N ALA A 157 -9.31 5.15 17.22
CA ALA A 157 -10.70 5.11 17.69
C ALA A 157 -11.37 3.73 17.52
N MET A 158 -10.67 2.72 16.95
CA MET A 158 -11.25 1.38 16.75
C MET A 158 -11.49 0.67 18.08
N PRO A 159 -12.66 0.05 18.28
CA PRO A 159 -12.86 -0.85 19.42
C PRO A 159 -11.98 -2.10 19.26
N LYS A 160 -11.18 -2.40 20.27
CA LYS A 160 -10.32 -3.59 20.32
C LYS A 160 -11.11 -4.80 20.88
N PRO A 161 -10.79 -6.03 20.47
CA PRO A 161 -9.86 -6.41 19.40
C PRO A 161 -10.40 -6.10 18.00
N PHE A 162 -9.52 -5.69 17.06
CA PHE A 162 -9.94 -5.45 15.68
C PHE A 162 -8.95 -6.04 14.64
N VAL A 163 -9.45 -6.25 13.42
CA VAL A 163 -8.67 -6.68 12.27
C VAL A 163 -8.68 -5.60 11.20
N MET A 164 -7.49 -5.15 10.74
CA MET A 164 -7.35 -4.31 9.57
C MET A 164 -7.04 -5.16 8.34
N HIS A 165 -7.68 -4.87 7.20
CA HIS A 165 -7.44 -5.63 5.99
C HIS A 165 -7.45 -4.80 4.71
N CYS A 166 -6.83 -5.37 3.67
CA CYS A 166 -6.98 -4.88 2.29
C CYS A 166 -7.33 -6.05 1.34
N LYS A 167 -7.01 -6.02 0.06
CA LYS A 167 -7.30 -7.14 -0.86
C LYS A 167 -6.42 -8.36 -0.54
N SER A 168 -5.09 -8.18 -0.62
CA SER A 168 -4.09 -9.25 -0.41
C SER A 168 -3.58 -9.35 1.03
N GLY A 169 -3.80 -8.33 1.86
CA GLY A 169 -3.19 -8.22 3.17
C GLY A 169 -1.71 -7.82 3.13
N ALA A 170 -1.14 -7.53 1.97
CA ALA A 170 0.26 -7.17 1.77
C ALA A 170 0.53 -5.67 2.02
N ASP A 171 0.27 -4.85 1.01
CA ASP A 171 0.76 -3.46 0.93
C ASP A 171 0.03 -2.50 1.89
N ARG A 172 -1.29 -2.31 1.68
CA ARG A 172 -2.08 -1.36 2.48
C ARG A 172 -2.21 -1.79 3.93
N ALA A 173 -2.44 -3.09 4.17
CA ALA A 173 -2.49 -3.63 5.52
C ALA A 173 -1.10 -3.60 6.19
N GLY A 174 -0.02 -3.81 5.42
CA GLY A 174 1.35 -3.63 5.88
C GLY A 174 1.64 -2.19 6.28
N PHE A 175 1.32 -1.23 5.41
CA PHE A 175 1.51 0.19 5.69
C PHE A 175 0.69 0.66 6.92
N ALA A 176 -0.57 0.25 7.03
CA ALA A 176 -1.39 0.56 8.19
C ALA A 176 -0.81 -0.04 9.48
N ALA A 177 -0.25 -1.26 9.42
CA ALA A 177 0.42 -1.90 10.55
C ALA A 177 1.70 -1.15 10.95
N VAL A 178 2.49 -0.64 10.00
CA VAL A 178 3.65 0.21 10.29
C VAL A 178 3.22 1.48 11.00
N LEU A 179 2.19 2.17 10.48
CA LEU A 179 1.67 3.40 11.10
C LEU A 179 1.13 3.12 12.51
N TYR A 180 0.41 2.01 12.68
CA TYR A 180 -0.10 1.63 14.00
C TYR A 180 1.03 1.43 15.01
N LYS A 181 2.03 0.60 14.65
CA LYS A 181 3.17 0.33 15.54
C LYS A 181 4.02 1.57 15.83
N ALA A 182 4.37 2.34 14.81
CA ALA A 182 5.26 3.48 14.98
C ALA A 182 4.58 4.67 15.67
N ILE A 183 3.30 4.96 15.33
CA ILE A 183 2.61 6.17 15.80
C ILE A 183 1.78 5.90 17.07
N ILE A 184 1.09 4.76 17.13
CA ILE A 184 0.14 4.49 18.22
C ILE A 184 0.81 3.71 19.34
N GLU A 185 1.67 2.74 19.03
CA GLU A 185 2.38 1.92 20.00
C GLU A 185 3.79 2.48 20.36
N GLY A 186 4.30 3.47 19.60
CA GLY A 186 5.62 4.06 19.84
C GLY A 186 6.79 3.09 19.60
N VAL A 187 6.57 2.04 18.82
CA VAL A 187 7.61 1.05 18.50
C VAL A 187 8.61 1.65 17.50
N PRO A 188 9.93 1.38 17.64
CA PRO A 188 10.94 1.85 16.70
C PRO A 188 10.57 1.51 15.26
N LEU A 189 10.80 2.45 14.34
CA LEU A 189 10.33 2.35 12.95
C LEU A 189 10.94 1.14 12.22
N GLU A 190 12.19 0.79 12.51
CA GLU A 190 12.84 -0.41 11.98
C GLU A 190 12.06 -1.69 12.30
N GLU A 191 11.57 -1.81 13.54
CA GLU A 191 10.74 -2.93 13.96
C GLU A 191 9.35 -2.88 13.29
N ALA A 192 8.74 -1.71 13.26
CA ALA A 192 7.44 -1.51 12.62
C ALA A 192 7.47 -1.88 11.13
N ARG A 193 8.55 -1.55 10.40
CA ARG A 193 8.73 -1.86 8.96
C ARG A 193 8.71 -3.36 8.64
N LYS A 194 8.90 -4.26 9.60
CA LYS A 194 8.80 -5.71 9.40
C LYS A 194 7.42 -6.16 8.93
N HIS A 195 6.40 -5.29 9.04
CA HIS A 195 5.08 -5.52 8.45
C HIS A 195 5.00 -5.26 6.94
N LEU A 196 6.05 -4.67 6.32
CA LEU A 196 6.26 -4.56 4.88
C LEU A 196 7.38 -5.52 4.48
N ALA A 197 7.05 -6.80 4.33
CA ALA A 197 8.02 -7.85 4.06
C ALA A 197 7.50 -8.87 3.06
N VAL A 198 8.44 -9.57 2.42
CA VAL A 198 8.17 -10.63 1.43
C VAL A 198 7.29 -11.74 1.99
N LYS A 199 7.37 -12.04 3.31
CA LYS A 199 6.49 -13.04 3.96
C LYS A 199 4.99 -12.73 3.80
N TYR A 200 4.63 -11.47 3.55
CA TYR A 200 3.26 -11.04 3.26
C TYR A 200 2.97 -10.85 1.77
N ILE A 201 3.92 -11.23 0.89
CA ILE A 201 3.90 -10.94 -0.56
C ILE A 201 3.90 -9.42 -0.82
N HIS A 202 4.62 -8.66 -0.01
CA HIS A 202 4.91 -7.27 -0.30
C HIS A 202 6.28 -7.17 -0.98
N PHE A 203 6.36 -6.41 -2.08
CA PHE A 203 7.55 -6.24 -2.90
C PHE A 203 7.78 -4.75 -3.17
N ASP A 204 8.83 -4.19 -2.56
CA ASP A 204 9.17 -2.76 -2.60
C ASP A 204 9.65 -2.26 -3.96
N TRP A 205 10.11 -3.17 -4.85
CA TRP A 205 10.54 -2.83 -6.22
C TRP A 205 9.41 -2.68 -7.23
N THR A 206 8.16 -2.96 -6.83
CA THR A 206 6.96 -2.78 -7.65
C THR A 206 6.31 -1.42 -7.40
N ASP A 207 5.20 -1.12 -8.09
CA ASP A 207 4.43 0.10 -7.84
C ASP A 207 3.92 0.19 -6.39
N THR A 208 3.79 -0.95 -5.69
CA THR A 208 3.37 -0.97 -4.29
C THR A 208 4.46 -0.52 -3.32
N GLY A 209 5.73 -0.48 -3.74
CA GLY A 209 6.84 0.10 -3.00
C GLY A 209 6.72 1.60 -2.72
N ILE A 210 5.66 2.25 -3.24
CA ILE A 210 5.32 3.62 -2.85
C ILE A 210 5.07 3.75 -1.34
N VAL A 211 4.58 2.70 -0.67
CA VAL A 211 4.34 2.75 0.79
C VAL A 211 5.66 2.73 1.57
N ASP A 212 6.67 1.96 1.10
CA ASP A 212 8.02 1.99 1.64
C ASP A 212 8.68 3.34 1.41
N HIS A 213 8.52 3.86 0.19
CA HIS A 213 9.08 5.14 -0.19
C HIS A 213 8.55 6.29 0.67
N ILE A 214 7.28 6.29 1.04
CA ILE A 214 6.72 7.27 1.98
C ILE A 214 7.43 7.19 3.34
N ILE A 215 7.74 5.99 3.80
CA ILE A 215 8.48 5.79 5.06
C ILE A 215 9.94 6.26 4.90
N ASP A 216 10.61 5.94 3.78
CA ASP A 216 11.96 6.43 3.48
C ASP A 216 12.02 7.98 3.46
N MET A 217 10.97 8.63 2.93
CA MET A 217 10.86 10.09 2.94
C MET A 217 10.78 10.65 4.36
N TYR A 218 9.98 10.01 5.23
CA TYR A 218 9.91 10.40 6.63
C TYR A 218 11.27 10.23 7.32
N GLU A 219 11.95 9.09 7.14
CA GLU A 219 13.26 8.85 7.73
C GLU A 219 14.30 9.91 7.31
N LEU A 220 14.32 10.23 6.01
CA LEU A 220 15.19 11.28 5.48
C LEU A 220 14.86 12.65 6.09
N ARG A 221 13.57 12.97 6.24
CA ARG A 221 13.13 14.23 6.84
C ARG A 221 13.47 14.30 8.33
N ASN A 222 13.23 13.23 9.06
CA ASN A 222 13.50 13.13 10.48
C ASN A 222 15.01 13.21 10.78
N ALA A 223 15.86 12.62 9.92
CA ALA A 223 17.32 12.70 10.05
C ALA A 223 17.86 14.12 9.83
N ALA A 224 17.21 14.93 8.99
CA ALA A 224 17.61 16.32 8.76
C ALA A 224 17.26 17.24 9.95
N SER A 225 16.11 17.03 10.56
CA SER A 225 15.65 17.73 11.77
C SER A 225 14.56 16.88 12.43
N PRO A 226 14.73 16.48 13.69
CA PRO A 226 13.80 15.59 14.38
C PRO A 226 12.36 16.07 14.34
N ILE A 227 11.45 15.17 13.96
CA ILE A 227 10.00 15.37 13.95
C ILE A 227 9.32 14.01 14.18
N ASP A 228 8.29 13.93 14.98
CA ASP A 228 7.53 12.69 15.09
C ASP A 228 6.72 12.41 13.80
N MET A 229 6.49 11.12 13.54
CA MET A 229 5.89 10.67 12.27
C MET A 229 4.45 11.20 12.09
N GLU A 230 3.65 11.29 13.15
CA GLU A 230 2.29 11.78 13.09
C GLU A 230 2.27 13.28 12.74
N THR A 231 3.09 14.09 13.41
CA THR A 231 3.24 15.51 13.11
C THR A 231 3.68 15.72 11.68
N TRP A 232 4.67 14.93 11.19
CA TRP A 232 5.08 15.00 9.80
C TRP A 232 3.92 14.73 8.83
N PHE A 233 3.13 13.68 9.05
CA PHE A 233 1.96 13.41 8.20
C PHE A 233 0.92 14.51 8.28
N ARG A 234 0.71 15.11 9.45
CA ARG A 234 -0.30 16.16 9.64
C ARG A 234 0.11 17.50 9.02
N THR A 235 1.40 17.82 9.01
CA THR A 235 1.88 19.17 8.68
C THR A 235 2.66 19.26 7.37
N GLU A 236 3.56 18.32 7.08
CA GLU A 236 4.55 18.46 6.00
C GLU A 236 4.35 17.50 4.82
N TYR A 237 3.86 16.28 5.06
CA TYR A 237 3.72 15.27 4.01
C TYR A 237 2.89 15.77 2.82
N ASP A 238 3.44 15.63 1.60
CA ASP A 238 2.74 15.91 0.35
C ASP A 238 2.78 14.69 -0.58
N HIS A 239 1.61 14.13 -0.89
CA HIS A 239 1.46 12.99 -1.77
C HIS A 239 1.93 13.23 -3.21
N ARG A 240 1.94 14.49 -3.69
CA ARG A 240 2.43 14.85 -5.02
C ARG A 240 3.95 14.74 -5.08
N VAL A 241 4.62 15.23 -4.04
CA VAL A 241 6.07 15.07 -3.86
C VAL A 241 6.41 13.60 -3.74
N ALA A 242 5.70 12.84 -2.89
CA ALA A 242 5.91 11.41 -2.75
C ALA A 242 5.74 10.64 -4.07
N GLY A 243 4.70 10.93 -4.83
CA GLY A 243 4.49 10.30 -6.13
C GLY A 243 5.53 10.69 -7.19
N LYS A 244 6.04 11.92 -7.17
CA LYS A 244 7.10 12.38 -8.08
C LYS A 244 8.45 11.77 -7.72
N SER A 245 8.83 11.80 -6.45
CA SER A 245 10.09 11.25 -5.96
C SER A 245 10.14 9.72 -6.12
N PHE A 246 9.04 9.02 -5.91
CA PHE A 246 8.97 7.57 -6.16
C PHE A 246 9.21 7.22 -7.63
N ARG A 247 8.59 7.94 -8.57
CA ARG A 247 8.88 7.73 -10.01
C ARG A 247 10.33 8.04 -10.37
N ALA A 248 10.96 9.02 -9.71
CA ALA A 248 12.39 9.30 -9.89
C ALA A 248 13.24 8.12 -9.37
N LYS A 249 12.91 7.57 -8.18
CA LYS A 249 13.55 6.37 -7.60
C LYS A 249 13.44 5.18 -8.55
N GLN A 250 12.25 4.89 -9.07
CA GLN A 250 12.03 3.80 -10.04
C GLN A 250 12.81 3.99 -11.35
N ALA A 251 13.06 5.22 -11.76
CA ALA A 251 13.86 5.56 -12.93
C ALA A 251 15.38 5.59 -12.66
N GLY A 252 15.83 5.19 -11.46
CA GLY A 252 17.24 5.24 -11.05
C GLY A 252 17.81 6.65 -10.89
N LYS A 253 16.93 7.66 -10.70
CA LYS A 253 17.33 9.05 -10.48
C LYS A 253 17.42 9.37 -8.99
N ASP A 254 18.16 10.43 -8.64
CA ASP A 254 18.18 10.95 -7.27
C ASP A 254 16.78 11.49 -6.90
N TRP A 255 16.06 10.72 -6.12
CA TRP A 255 14.74 11.08 -5.64
C TRP A 255 14.77 12.07 -4.47
N LYS A 256 15.91 12.14 -3.72
CA LYS A 256 16.07 13.01 -2.55
C LYS A 256 16.10 14.48 -2.97
N ALA A 257 16.62 14.77 -4.15
CA ALA A 257 16.66 16.14 -4.71
C ALA A 257 15.27 16.77 -4.90
N SER A 258 14.19 15.96 -4.91
CA SER A 258 12.82 16.46 -5.00
C SER A 258 12.19 16.84 -3.66
N MET A 259 12.87 16.56 -2.54
CA MET A 259 12.40 16.87 -1.20
C MET A 259 12.93 18.22 -0.73
N ALA A 260 12.03 19.10 -0.31
CA ALA A 260 12.39 20.31 0.43
C ALA A 260 12.72 19.90 1.89
N LEU A 261 13.97 19.59 2.16
CA LEU A 261 14.42 19.29 3.51
C LEU A 261 14.71 20.58 4.27
N PRO A 262 14.41 20.66 5.57
CA PRO A 262 14.86 21.78 6.40
C PRO A 262 16.39 21.79 6.47
N ALA A 263 16.96 22.95 6.72
CA ALA A 263 18.40 23.04 7.00
C ALA A 263 18.73 22.15 8.21
N PRO A 264 19.87 21.45 8.20
CA PRO A 264 20.30 20.65 9.34
C PRO A 264 20.35 21.51 10.60
N ALA A 265 19.83 20.99 11.71
CA ALA A 265 19.93 21.67 13.00
C ALA A 265 21.42 21.95 13.29
N LYS A 266 21.74 23.17 13.66
CA LYS A 266 23.10 23.49 14.14
C LYS A 266 23.40 22.58 15.35
N PRO A 267 24.59 21.97 15.40
CA PRO A 267 24.97 21.23 16.61
C PRO A 267 24.84 22.18 17.81
N ALA A 268 24.19 21.68 18.86
CA ALA A 268 24.14 22.39 20.13
C ALA A 268 25.60 22.73 20.53
N THR A 269 25.94 24.00 20.60
CA THR A 269 27.18 24.44 21.16
C THR A 269 27.14 23.98 22.61
N ALA A 270 28.03 23.04 22.97
CA ALA A 270 28.23 22.68 24.37
C ALA A 270 28.76 23.94 25.08
N ASP A 271 27.95 24.53 25.93
CA ASP A 271 28.36 25.50 26.92
C ASP A 271 29.07 24.79 28.09
#